data_e5784862dca52393c971aedf76741889
#
_entry.id   e5784862dca52393c971aedf76741889
#
_cell.length_a   1.000
_cell.length_b   1.000
_cell.length_c   1.000
_cell.angle_alpha   90.00
_cell.angle_beta   90.00
_cell.angle_gamma   90.00
#
_symmetry.space_group_name_H-M   'P 1'
#
loop_
_entity.id
_entity.type
_entity.pdbx_description
1 polymer ?
#
loop_
_entity_poly.entity_id
_entity_poly.type
_entity_poly.pdbx_seq_one_letter_code
_entity_poly.pdbx_strand_id
1 'polypeptide(L)'
;VGSEMCIRDRDHTLPAYGVTATFVDPADLSNFEKAIRPNTKAVFIETLGNPNSNIIDIDAVAEIAHRHNIPLIIDNTFGTPYLIRPIEHGADIVVHSATKFIGGHGTSLGGIIVDSGKFDWTASGKFPQLSEPDPSYHGIRFTQAAGAAAYVTRIRAVILRDTGAAISPFNAFLLLQGLETLSLRVERHVENALKVVDFLSRHPKVKRVNHPALPDHPDHALYERYFPQGAGSIFTFEIKGGTEEAHRFIDNLKIFSLLANVADVKSLVIHPASTTHSQLTDQEKEEQEIFPGTVRLSIGTEHIDDLTDDLKQALEKV
;
A
#
# COMPACT_ATOMS: atom_id res chain seq x y z
N VAL A 1 -0.63 7.75 3.04
CA VAL A 1 0.21 8.14 1.93
C VAL A 1 -0.11 7.19 0.80
N GLY A 2 -0.51 7.69 -0.38
CA GLY A 2 -0.85 6.86 -1.51
C GLY A 2 0.38 6.50 -2.36
N SER A 3 0.21 5.61 -3.34
CA SER A 3 1.28 5.19 -4.24
C SER A 3 1.88 6.35 -5.03
N GLU A 4 1.09 7.34 -5.43
CA GLU A 4 1.57 8.54 -6.12
C GLU A 4 2.53 9.38 -5.27
N MET A 5 2.32 9.46 -3.95
CA MET A 5 3.28 10.10 -3.04
C MET A 5 4.56 9.27 -2.93
N CYS A 6 4.45 7.95 -2.89
CA CYS A 6 5.61 7.06 -2.90
C CYS A 6 6.44 7.19 -4.19
N ILE A 7 5.80 7.32 -5.34
CA ILE A 7 6.48 7.59 -6.62
C ILE A 7 7.18 8.93 -6.55
N ARG A 8 6.46 10.01 -6.21
CA ARG A 8 7.03 11.36 -6.11
C ARG A 8 8.20 11.42 -5.13
N ASP A 9 8.09 10.77 -3.99
CA ASP A 9 9.15 10.78 -2.99
C ASP A 9 10.42 10.11 -3.51
N ARG A 10 10.28 9.00 -4.22
CA ARG A 10 11.41 8.25 -4.77
C ARG A 10 12.00 8.93 -6.00
N ASP A 11 11.20 9.61 -6.79
CA ASP A 11 11.64 10.23 -8.03
C ASP A 11 12.17 11.68 -7.83
N HIS A 12 11.63 12.40 -6.85
CA HIS A 12 11.97 13.81 -6.63
C HIS A 12 12.59 14.10 -5.27
N THR A 13 12.07 13.56 -4.18
CA THR A 13 12.51 13.91 -2.83
C THR A 13 13.81 13.19 -2.44
N LEU A 14 13.84 11.87 -2.59
CA LEU A 14 15.00 11.06 -2.19
C LEU A 14 16.27 11.34 -3.00
N PRO A 15 16.24 11.66 -4.32
CA PRO A 15 17.44 12.05 -5.06
C PRO A 15 18.17 13.25 -4.48
N ALA A 16 17.46 14.20 -3.86
CA ALA A 16 18.10 15.33 -3.18
C ALA A 16 18.94 14.90 -1.96
N TYR A 17 18.70 13.70 -1.44
CA TYR A 17 19.46 13.08 -0.35
C TYR A 17 20.43 11.99 -0.84
N GLY A 18 20.66 11.89 -2.15
CA GLY A 18 21.55 10.90 -2.75
C GLY A 18 20.98 9.48 -2.82
N VAL A 19 19.68 9.31 -2.65
CA VAL A 19 18.98 8.03 -2.78
C VAL A 19 18.17 8.02 -4.07
N THR A 20 18.45 7.07 -4.94
CA THR A 20 17.73 6.91 -6.22
C THR A 20 16.90 5.62 -6.22
N ALA A 21 15.79 5.61 -6.93
CA ALA A 21 14.96 4.45 -7.16
C ALA A 21 14.90 4.10 -8.66
N THR A 22 14.73 2.82 -8.96
CA THR A 22 14.40 2.32 -10.29
C THR A 22 13.06 1.63 -10.18
N PHE A 23 12.05 2.14 -10.89
CA PHE A 23 10.74 1.50 -10.98
C PHE A 23 10.79 0.38 -12.01
N VAL A 24 10.13 -0.72 -11.72
CA VAL A 24 10.04 -1.89 -12.59
C VAL A 24 8.59 -2.35 -12.70
N ASP A 25 8.24 -2.89 -13.87
CA ASP A 25 6.97 -3.57 -14.03
C ASP A 25 7.01 -4.91 -13.28
N PRO A 26 6.16 -5.11 -12.26
CA PRO A 26 6.17 -6.32 -11.43
C PRO A 26 5.54 -7.53 -12.12
N ALA A 27 4.87 -7.36 -13.26
CA ALA A 27 4.27 -8.46 -14.00
C ALA A 27 5.34 -9.44 -14.55
N ASP A 28 6.54 -8.94 -14.84
CA ASP A 28 7.72 -9.77 -15.16
C ASP A 28 8.75 -9.67 -14.01
N LEU A 29 8.83 -10.72 -13.20
CA LEU A 29 9.77 -10.78 -12.06
C LEU A 29 11.24 -10.62 -12.49
N SER A 30 11.60 -10.95 -13.76
CA SER A 30 12.96 -10.73 -14.28
C SER A 30 13.37 -9.26 -14.30
N ASN A 31 12.41 -8.33 -14.27
CA ASN A 31 12.69 -6.90 -14.22
C ASN A 31 13.33 -6.49 -12.89
N PHE A 32 12.97 -7.14 -11.78
CA PHE A 32 13.65 -6.92 -10.50
C PHE A 32 15.12 -7.32 -10.59
N GLU A 33 15.41 -8.53 -11.12
CA GLU A 33 16.76 -9.03 -11.29
C GLU A 33 17.62 -8.08 -12.16
N LYS A 34 17.07 -7.63 -13.30
CA LYS A 34 17.76 -6.71 -14.24
C LYS A 34 18.01 -5.33 -13.65
N ALA A 35 17.16 -4.88 -12.74
CA ALA A 35 17.27 -3.55 -12.12
C ALA A 35 18.27 -3.49 -10.95
N ILE A 36 18.62 -4.63 -10.34
CA ILE A 36 19.55 -4.68 -9.22
C ILE A 36 20.97 -4.34 -9.69
N ARG A 37 21.61 -3.41 -8.97
CA ARG A 37 22.97 -2.91 -9.22
C ARG A 37 23.85 -3.13 -7.98
N PRO A 38 25.19 -3.01 -8.09
CA PRO A 38 26.08 -3.16 -6.91
C PRO A 38 25.72 -2.24 -5.74
N ASN A 39 25.20 -1.04 -6.02
CA ASN A 39 24.79 -0.07 -5.01
C ASN A 39 23.33 -0.19 -4.57
N THR A 40 22.56 -1.13 -5.10
CA THR A 40 21.17 -1.36 -4.66
C THR A 40 21.15 -1.81 -3.20
N LYS A 41 20.30 -1.18 -2.39
CA LYS A 41 20.22 -1.39 -0.93
C LYS A 41 18.98 -2.16 -0.51
N ALA A 42 17.90 -2.13 -1.28
CA ALA A 42 16.65 -2.83 -0.96
C ALA A 42 15.79 -2.99 -2.20
N VAL A 43 14.90 -3.98 -2.14
CA VAL A 43 13.70 -4.04 -2.98
C VAL A 43 12.51 -3.56 -2.14
N PHE A 44 11.62 -2.79 -2.74
CA PHE A 44 10.42 -2.27 -2.08
C PHE A 44 9.19 -2.59 -2.92
N ILE A 45 8.18 -3.22 -2.30
CA ILE A 45 6.90 -3.52 -2.94
C ILE A 45 5.74 -3.22 -1.99
N GLU A 46 4.51 -3.20 -2.51
CA GLU A 46 3.27 -3.18 -1.73
C GLU A 46 2.60 -4.55 -1.77
N THR A 47 1.90 -4.94 -0.69
CA THR A 47 1.11 -6.19 -0.69
C THR A 47 -0.11 -6.11 -1.59
N LEU A 48 -0.71 -4.95 -1.67
CA LEU A 48 -1.83 -4.59 -2.53
C LEU A 48 -1.56 -3.19 -3.07
N GLY A 49 -1.46 -3.07 -4.37
CA GLY A 49 -1.15 -1.80 -5.02
C GLY A 49 -2.30 -0.79 -4.96
N ASN A 50 -1.98 0.48 -4.99
CA ASN A 50 -2.93 1.57 -5.07
C ASN A 50 -2.75 2.29 -6.43
N PRO A 51 -3.78 2.39 -7.26
CA PRO A 51 -5.21 2.24 -6.93
C PRO A 51 -5.82 0.87 -7.23
N ASN A 52 -5.11 -0.02 -7.88
CA ASN A 52 -5.68 -1.17 -8.59
C ASN A 52 -5.77 -2.46 -7.78
N SER A 53 -5.27 -2.50 -6.54
CA SER A 53 -5.19 -3.72 -5.70
C SER A 53 -4.46 -4.90 -6.37
N ASN A 54 -3.56 -4.63 -7.30
CA ASN A 54 -2.72 -5.65 -7.91
C ASN A 54 -1.81 -6.31 -6.87
N ILE A 55 -1.48 -7.58 -7.10
CA ILE A 55 -0.70 -8.41 -6.17
C ILE A 55 0.58 -8.88 -6.85
N ILE A 56 1.69 -8.81 -6.11
CA ILE A 56 3.00 -9.27 -6.55
C ILE A 56 3.33 -10.58 -5.84
N ASP A 57 4.02 -11.51 -6.52
CA ASP A 57 4.51 -12.74 -5.89
C ASP A 57 5.62 -12.41 -4.89
N ILE A 58 5.22 -12.28 -3.61
CA ILE A 58 6.09 -11.86 -2.51
C ILE A 58 7.24 -12.85 -2.32
N ASP A 59 6.95 -14.16 -2.33
CA ASP A 59 7.97 -15.18 -2.10
C ASP A 59 9.05 -15.12 -3.19
N ALA A 60 8.65 -14.97 -4.46
CA ALA A 60 9.57 -14.89 -5.58
C ALA A 60 10.44 -13.62 -5.54
N VAL A 61 9.85 -12.46 -5.17
CA VAL A 61 10.62 -11.21 -5.01
C VAL A 61 11.58 -11.28 -3.82
N ALA A 62 11.18 -11.95 -2.72
CA ALA A 62 12.05 -12.18 -1.57
C ALA A 62 13.27 -13.01 -1.96
N GLU A 63 13.08 -14.09 -2.73
CA GLU A 63 14.19 -14.90 -3.25
C GLU A 63 15.16 -14.10 -4.11
N ILE A 64 14.64 -13.22 -4.98
CA ILE A 64 15.47 -12.32 -5.80
C ILE A 64 16.29 -11.40 -4.92
N ALA A 65 15.66 -10.69 -3.97
CA ALA A 65 16.33 -9.76 -3.08
C ALA A 65 17.44 -10.47 -2.26
N HIS A 66 17.13 -11.64 -1.70
CA HIS A 66 18.05 -12.39 -0.85
C HIS A 66 19.25 -12.95 -1.62
N ARG A 67 19.09 -13.40 -2.89
CA ARG A 67 20.23 -13.79 -3.73
C ARG A 67 21.26 -12.67 -3.90
N HIS A 68 20.82 -11.42 -3.83
CA HIS A 68 21.69 -10.24 -3.92
C HIS A 68 22.11 -9.67 -2.56
N ASN A 69 21.79 -10.37 -1.46
CA ASN A 69 22.05 -9.94 -0.08
C ASN A 69 21.54 -8.51 0.19
N ILE A 70 20.32 -8.23 -0.25
CA ILE A 70 19.58 -7.00 0.05
C ILE A 70 18.21 -7.35 0.64
N PRO A 71 17.69 -6.54 1.57
CA PRO A 71 16.40 -6.80 2.19
C PRO A 71 15.23 -6.52 1.25
N LEU A 72 14.15 -7.29 1.44
CA LEU A 72 12.83 -6.98 0.92
C LEU A 72 12.05 -6.16 1.94
N ILE A 73 11.64 -4.96 1.55
CA ILE A 73 10.78 -4.07 2.34
C ILE A 73 9.38 -4.08 1.72
N ILE A 74 8.36 -4.29 2.54
CA ILE A 74 6.98 -4.35 2.05
C ILE A 74 6.11 -3.33 2.78
N ASP A 75 5.43 -2.49 2.02
CA ASP A 75 4.31 -1.70 2.54
C ASP A 75 3.07 -2.59 2.61
N ASN A 76 2.67 -2.90 3.84
CA ASN A 76 1.50 -3.73 4.12
C ASN A 76 0.31 -2.90 4.62
N THR A 77 0.22 -1.65 4.19
CA THR A 77 -0.84 -0.74 4.64
C THR A 77 -2.23 -1.28 4.26
N PHE A 78 -2.40 -1.80 3.04
CA PHE A 78 -3.70 -2.31 2.57
C PHE A 78 -3.96 -3.76 3.00
N GLY A 79 -2.91 -4.58 3.06
CA GLY A 79 -3.03 -5.94 3.56
C GLY A 79 -3.33 -6.02 5.06
N THR A 80 -2.83 -5.07 5.83
CA THR A 80 -2.86 -5.05 7.30
C THR A 80 -2.23 -6.31 7.93
N PRO A 81 -1.85 -6.31 9.19
CA PRO A 81 -1.34 -7.53 9.84
C PRO A 81 -2.45 -8.59 10.05
N TYR A 82 -3.70 -8.25 9.78
CA TYR A 82 -4.83 -9.16 9.88
C TYR A 82 -4.99 -10.05 8.64
N LEU A 83 -4.93 -9.47 7.43
CA LEU A 83 -5.15 -10.23 6.19
C LEU A 83 -3.91 -10.98 5.73
N ILE A 84 -2.71 -10.39 5.93
CA ILE A 84 -1.44 -10.99 5.52
C ILE A 84 -0.29 -10.53 6.43
N ARG A 85 0.63 -11.44 6.69
CA ARG A 85 1.89 -11.18 7.42
C ARG A 85 3.08 -11.41 6.50
N PRO A 86 3.57 -10.39 5.78
CA PRO A 86 4.60 -10.56 4.74
C PRO A 86 5.91 -11.15 5.24
N ILE A 87 6.23 -11.05 6.55
CA ILE A 87 7.38 -11.69 7.17
C ILE A 87 7.32 -13.24 7.04
N GLU A 88 6.14 -13.82 6.99
CA GLU A 88 5.93 -15.25 6.76
C GLU A 88 6.21 -15.65 5.30
N HIS A 89 6.28 -14.66 4.41
CA HIS A 89 6.56 -14.77 2.98
C HIS A 89 7.91 -14.17 2.57
N GLY A 90 8.85 -14.06 3.51
CA GLY A 90 10.22 -13.64 3.22
C GLY A 90 10.49 -12.14 3.27
N ALA A 91 9.52 -11.30 3.64
CA ALA A 91 9.80 -9.89 3.89
C ALA A 91 10.73 -9.73 5.11
N ASP A 92 11.74 -8.86 4.98
CA ASP A 92 12.65 -8.53 6.06
C ASP A 92 12.12 -7.38 6.90
N ILE A 93 11.58 -6.38 6.23
CA ILE A 93 11.00 -5.19 6.86
C ILE A 93 9.58 -5.01 6.33
N VAL A 94 8.64 -4.77 7.25
CA VAL A 94 7.27 -4.42 6.90
C VAL A 94 6.96 -3.02 7.42
N VAL A 95 6.37 -2.19 6.57
CA VAL A 95 5.91 -0.85 6.96
C VAL A 95 4.40 -0.76 6.85
N HIS A 96 3.81 0.06 7.69
CA HIS A 96 2.39 0.39 7.63
C HIS A 96 2.20 1.90 7.80
N SER A 97 1.40 2.50 6.95
CA SER A 97 0.78 3.78 7.28
C SER A 97 -0.32 3.52 8.32
N ALA A 98 0.00 3.76 9.60
CA ALA A 98 -0.96 3.59 10.68
C ALA A 98 -2.14 4.58 10.58
N THR A 99 -1.96 5.67 9.81
CA THR A 99 -3.00 6.63 9.41
C THR A 99 -4.22 5.95 8.76
N LYS A 100 -4.00 4.83 8.06
CA LYS A 100 -5.01 4.14 7.24
C LYS A 100 -5.82 3.15 8.10
N PHE A 101 -5.90 1.89 7.72
CA PHE A 101 -6.71 0.87 8.43
C PHE A 101 -6.41 0.76 9.93
N ILE A 102 -5.16 0.93 10.37
CA ILE A 102 -4.83 0.81 11.79
C ILE A 102 -5.58 1.86 12.60
N GLY A 103 -5.46 3.15 12.25
CA GLY A 103 -6.24 4.21 12.86
C GLY A 103 -7.73 4.17 12.48
N GLY A 104 -8.00 3.92 11.21
CA GLY A 104 -9.33 3.69 10.64
C GLY A 104 -10.21 4.92 10.46
N HIS A 105 -9.78 6.11 10.88
CA HIS A 105 -10.62 7.31 10.92
C HIS A 105 -9.99 8.54 10.26
N GLY A 106 -8.77 8.43 9.73
CA GLY A 106 -8.06 9.55 9.10
C GLY A 106 -7.74 10.72 10.03
N THR A 107 -7.89 10.54 11.35
CA THR A 107 -7.77 11.61 12.35
C THR A 107 -6.35 11.84 12.86
N SER A 108 -5.44 10.88 12.63
CA SER A 108 -4.07 10.94 13.14
C SER A 108 -3.10 10.36 12.13
N LEU A 109 -2.00 11.08 11.88
CA LEU A 109 -0.90 10.59 11.06
C LEU A 109 0.05 9.75 11.91
N GLY A 110 0.49 8.61 11.36
CA GLY A 110 1.48 7.76 12.00
C GLY A 110 1.93 6.63 11.09
N GLY A 111 3.02 6.00 11.45
CA GLY A 111 3.59 4.86 10.76
C GLY A 111 4.18 3.85 11.72
N ILE A 112 4.30 2.61 11.25
CA ILE A 112 4.93 1.51 11.98
C ILE A 112 5.95 0.86 11.07
N ILE A 113 7.13 0.56 11.63
CA ILE A 113 8.15 -0.25 11.00
C ILE A 113 8.30 -1.53 11.82
N VAL A 114 8.16 -2.67 11.18
CA VAL A 114 8.34 -4.00 11.78
C VAL A 114 9.54 -4.67 11.13
N ASP A 115 10.53 -5.03 11.96
CA ASP A 115 11.73 -5.74 11.53
C ASP A 115 11.55 -7.23 11.83
N SER A 116 11.79 -8.09 10.84
CA SER A 116 11.78 -9.54 11.04
C SER A 116 12.88 -10.01 12.00
N GLY A 117 13.96 -9.24 12.11
CA GLY A 117 15.17 -9.60 12.85
C GLY A 117 15.97 -10.74 12.22
N LYS A 118 15.63 -11.16 10.99
CA LYS A 118 16.24 -12.32 10.32
C LYS A 118 17.30 -11.95 9.28
N PHE A 119 17.27 -10.71 8.75
CA PHE A 119 18.20 -10.31 7.70
C PHE A 119 19.63 -10.14 8.24
N ASP A 120 20.60 -10.72 7.52
CA ASP A 120 22.02 -10.58 7.86
C ASP A 120 22.59 -9.27 7.29
N TRP A 121 22.61 -8.24 8.10
CA TRP A 121 23.14 -6.91 7.76
C TRP A 121 24.65 -6.90 7.51
N THR A 122 25.37 -8.00 7.80
CA THR A 122 26.84 -8.10 7.67
C THR A 122 27.28 -8.77 6.36
N ALA A 123 26.44 -9.63 5.77
CA ALA A 123 26.82 -10.54 4.68
C ALA A 123 27.33 -9.84 3.41
N SER A 124 26.74 -8.69 3.06
CA SER A 124 27.03 -8.02 1.79
C SER A 124 28.05 -6.88 1.89
N GLY A 125 28.37 -6.40 3.09
CA GLY A 125 29.14 -5.15 3.28
C GLY A 125 28.41 -3.88 2.81
N LYS A 126 27.16 -4.01 2.33
CA LYS A 126 26.36 -2.88 1.84
C LYS A 126 25.82 -1.95 2.93
N PHE A 127 25.86 -2.39 4.20
CA PHE A 127 25.23 -1.70 5.34
C PHE A 127 26.25 -1.34 6.43
N PRO A 128 27.34 -0.58 6.11
CA PRO A 128 28.37 -0.25 7.06
C PRO A 128 27.84 0.51 8.28
N GLN A 129 26.78 1.29 8.12
CA GLN A 129 26.12 2.01 9.22
C GLN A 129 25.47 1.10 10.28
N LEU A 130 25.34 -0.19 10.03
CA LEU A 130 24.86 -1.19 10.98
C LEU A 130 25.98 -2.13 11.43
N SER A 131 26.88 -2.51 10.48
CA SER A 131 27.90 -3.54 10.66
C SER A 131 29.27 -3.01 11.08
N GLU A 132 29.59 -1.73 10.82
CA GLU A 132 30.86 -1.12 11.17
C GLU A 132 30.77 -0.29 12.47
N PRO A 133 31.95 0.02 13.12
CA PRO A 133 31.96 0.83 14.32
C PRO A 133 31.39 2.23 14.06
N ASP A 134 30.39 2.64 14.84
CA ASP A 134 29.80 3.99 14.77
C ASP A 134 30.59 4.95 15.69
N PRO A 135 31.31 5.94 15.17
CA PRO A 135 32.11 6.87 15.98
C PRO A 135 31.24 7.76 16.88
N SER A 136 29.98 8.01 16.53
CA SER A 136 29.06 8.82 17.33
C SER A 136 28.53 8.06 18.56
N TYR A 137 28.68 6.74 18.56
CA TYR A 137 28.31 5.84 19.65
C TYR A 137 29.50 5.07 20.21
N HIS A 138 30.65 5.75 20.38
CA HIS A 138 31.86 5.18 20.99
C HIS A 138 32.40 3.93 20.30
N GLY A 139 32.17 3.79 18.99
CA GLY A 139 32.66 2.68 18.19
C GLY A 139 31.82 1.39 18.31
N ILE A 140 30.60 1.46 18.81
CA ILE A 140 29.72 0.28 18.79
C ILE A 140 29.34 -0.11 17.37
N ARG A 141 29.11 -1.41 17.16
CA ARG A 141 28.45 -1.93 15.95
C ARG A 141 27.03 -2.31 16.32
N PHE A 142 26.03 -1.75 15.65
CA PHE A 142 24.61 -2.00 15.97
C PHE A 142 24.25 -3.48 15.84
N THR A 143 24.83 -4.19 14.85
CA THR A 143 24.65 -5.64 14.69
C THR A 143 25.17 -6.46 15.86
N GLN A 144 26.22 -6.02 16.52
CA GLN A 144 26.77 -6.69 17.72
C GLN A 144 26.02 -6.25 19.00
N ALA A 145 25.71 -4.97 19.13
CA ALA A 145 25.10 -4.41 20.33
C ALA A 145 23.62 -4.79 20.49
N ALA A 146 22.88 -4.90 19.38
CA ALA A 146 21.43 -5.11 19.37
C ALA A 146 21.00 -6.42 18.66
N GLY A 147 21.93 -7.14 18.02
CA GLY A 147 21.62 -8.41 17.35
C GLY A 147 20.48 -8.29 16.34
N ALA A 148 19.44 -9.10 16.50
CA ALA A 148 18.26 -9.11 15.66
C ALA A 148 17.50 -7.76 15.61
N ALA A 149 17.67 -6.89 16.60
CA ALA A 149 17.04 -5.57 16.64
C ALA A 149 17.96 -4.44 16.11
N ALA A 150 19.06 -4.75 15.43
CA ALA A 150 20.06 -3.77 14.99
C ALA A 150 19.44 -2.63 14.14
N TYR A 151 18.59 -2.99 13.20
CA TYR A 151 17.96 -2.04 12.29
C TYR A 151 17.06 -1.04 13.03
N VAL A 152 16.10 -1.54 13.80
CA VAL A 152 15.16 -0.68 14.55
C VAL A 152 15.86 0.08 15.68
N THR A 153 16.90 -0.49 16.29
CA THR A 153 17.70 0.21 17.30
C THR A 153 18.42 1.41 16.68
N ARG A 154 19.05 1.24 15.53
CA ARG A 154 19.68 2.36 14.82
C ARG A 154 18.70 3.42 14.38
N ILE A 155 17.53 3.05 13.87
CA ILE A 155 16.47 4.01 13.53
C ILE A 155 16.14 4.87 14.77
N ARG A 156 15.94 4.25 15.94
CA ARG A 156 15.59 4.97 17.16
C ARG A 156 16.75 5.82 17.70
N ALA A 157 17.95 5.26 17.71
CA ALA A 157 19.12 5.91 18.29
C ALA A 157 19.64 7.08 17.43
N VAL A 158 19.54 6.97 16.10
CA VAL A 158 20.10 7.94 15.15
C VAL A 158 18.99 8.72 14.45
N ILE A 159 18.20 8.04 13.60
CA ILE A 159 17.28 8.74 12.70
C ILE A 159 16.18 9.47 13.47
N LEU A 160 15.49 8.78 14.39
CA LEU A 160 14.41 9.38 15.20
C LEU A 160 14.94 10.53 16.07
N ARG A 161 16.11 10.32 16.69
CA ARG A 161 16.74 11.32 17.55
C ARG A 161 17.13 12.57 16.77
N ASP A 162 17.77 12.40 15.62
CA ASP A 162 18.34 13.52 14.86
C ASP A 162 17.27 14.30 14.08
N THR A 163 16.23 13.60 13.58
CA THR A 163 15.12 14.24 12.86
C THR A 163 14.03 14.78 13.78
N GLY A 164 13.92 14.25 15.00
CA GLY A 164 12.86 14.62 15.94
C GLY A 164 11.46 14.16 15.52
N ALA A 165 11.34 13.25 14.55
CA ALA A 165 10.05 12.79 13.99
C ALA A 165 9.31 11.82 14.95
N ALA A 166 9.18 12.21 16.22
CA ALA A 166 8.47 11.43 17.23
C ALA A 166 6.96 11.62 17.12
N ILE A 167 6.21 10.53 17.22
CA ILE A 167 4.75 10.59 17.26
C ILE A 167 4.29 11.24 18.56
N SER A 168 3.22 12.09 18.51
CA SER A 168 2.63 12.62 19.75
C SER A 168 1.96 11.50 20.56
N PRO A 169 2.01 11.57 21.90
CA PRO A 169 1.34 10.57 22.75
C PRO A 169 -0.16 10.44 22.47
N PHE A 170 -0.82 11.54 22.14
CA PHE A 170 -2.25 11.53 21.83
C PHE A 170 -2.54 10.81 20.49
N ASN A 171 -1.72 11.04 19.44
CA ASN A 171 -1.86 10.31 18.20
C ASN A 171 -1.58 8.82 18.41
N ALA A 172 -0.55 8.47 19.20
CA ALA A 172 -0.26 7.08 19.53
C ALA A 172 -1.45 6.40 20.25
N PHE A 173 -2.09 7.11 21.18
CA PHE A 173 -3.28 6.63 21.87
C PHE A 173 -4.43 6.36 20.89
N LEU A 174 -4.74 7.28 19.97
CA LEU A 174 -5.79 7.09 18.97
C LEU A 174 -5.50 5.90 18.03
N LEU A 175 -4.23 5.75 17.62
CA LEU A 175 -3.83 4.63 16.75
C LEU A 175 -3.91 3.29 17.49
N LEU A 176 -3.58 3.24 18.80
CA LEU A 176 -3.73 2.05 19.63
C LEU A 176 -5.20 1.66 19.78
N GLN A 177 -6.10 2.63 20.02
CA GLN A 177 -7.54 2.36 20.05
C GLN A 177 -8.04 1.80 18.70
N GLY A 178 -7.56 2.37 17.58
CA GLY A 178 -7.88 1.84 16.26
C GLY A 178 -7.41 0.40 16.07
N LEU A 179 -6.22 0.07 16.59
CA LEU A 179 -5.67 -1.27 16.50
C LEU A 179 -6.52 -2.33 17.23
N GLU A 180 -7.13 -1.99 18.36
CA GLU A 180 -7.99 -2.91 19.13
C GLU A 180 -9.19 -3.44 18.33
N THR A 181 -9.70 -2.66 17.37
CA THR A 181 -10.84 -3.04 16.53
C THR A 181 -10.46 -3.35 15.08
N LEU A 182 -9.17 -3.44 14.77
CA LEU A 182 -8.67 -3.58 13.41
C LEU A 182 -9.29 -4.79 12.70
N SER A 183 -9.25 -5.97 13.31
CA SER A 183 -9.75 -7.20 12.71
C SER A 183 -11.25 -7.10 12.37
N LEU A 184 -12.07 -6.61 13.30
CA LEU A 184 -13.52 -6.45 13.11
C LEU A 184 -13.84 -5.49 11.95
N ARG A 185 -13.07 -4.40 11.86
CA ARG A 185 -13.26 -3.40 10.79
C ARG A 185 -12.81 -3.95 9.44
N VAL A 186 -11.64 -4.60 9.40
CA VAL A 186 -11.11 -5.14 8.13
C VAL A 186 -11.99 -6.26 7.59
N GLU A 187 -12.51 -7.15 8.44
CA GLU A 187 -13.54 -8.14 8.03
C GLU A 187 -14.72 -7.46 7.35
N ARG A 188 -15.29 -6.44 7.99
CA ARG A 188 -16.42 -5.69 7.44
C ARG A 188 -16.08 -4.95 6.15
N HIS A 189 -14.93 -4.33 6.07
CA HIS A 189 -14.44 -3.69 4.84
C HIS A 189 -14.36 -4.68 3.67
N VAL A 190 -13.78 -5.85 3.91
CA VAL A 190 -13.63 -6.90 2.88
C VAL A 190 -14.99 -7.48 2.49
N GLU A 191 -15.85 -7.82 3.46
CA GLU A 191 -17.19 -8.31 3.20
C GLU A 191 -18.00 -7.36 2.32
N ASN A 192 -18.01 -6.07 2.69
CA ASN A 192 -18.70 -5.05 1.92
C ASN A 192 -18.10 -4.88 0.53
N ALA A 193 -16.76 -4.85 0.42
CA ALA A 193 -16.08 -4.68 -0.86
C ALA A 193 -16.42 -5.80 -1.85
N LEU A 194 -16.39 -7.05 -1.40
CA LEU A 194 -16.73 -8.20 -2.27
C LEU A 194 -18.18 -8.13 -2.77
N LYS A 195 -19.12 -7.69 -1.93
CA LYS A 195 -20.52 -7.49 -2.35
C LYS A 195 -20.66 -6.33 -3.34
N VAL A 196 -19.91 -5.24 -3.14
CA VAL A 196 -19.88 -4.11 -4.08
C VAL A 196 -19.23 -4.52 -5.41
N VAL A 197 -18.15 -5.30 -5.39
CA VAL A 197 -17.50 -5.86 -6.59
C VAL A 197 -18.51 -6.71 -7.38
N ASP A 198 -19.23 -7.62 -6.72
CA ASP A 198 -20.26 -8.44 -7.35
C ASP A 198 -21.38 -7.59 -7.98
N PHE A 199 -21.86 -6.57 -7.26
CA PHE A 199 -22.86 -5.62 -7.77
C PHE A 199 -22.38 -4.87 -9.01
N LEU A 200 -21.20 -4.29 -8.95
CA LEU A 200 -20.64 -3.48 -10.05
C LEU A 200 -20.30 -4.34 -11.27
N SER A 201 -19.79 -5.55 -11.07
CA SER A 201 -19.43 -6.47 -12.18
C SER A 201 -20.62 -6.86 -13.05
N ARG A 202 -21.83 -6.82 -12.50
CA ARG A 202 -23.09 -7.15 -13.22
C ARG A 202 -23.82 -5.91 -13.74
N HIS A 203 -23.34 -4.71 -13.40
CA HIS A 203 -24.08 -3.50 -13.72
C HIS A 203 -23.86 -3.07 -15.19
N PRO A 204 -24.94 -2.80 -15.98
CA PRO A 204 -24.83 -2.55 -17.42
C PRO A 204 -24.03 -1.29 -17.79
N LYS A 205 -23.91 -0.31 -16.89
CA LYS A 205 -23.14 0.93 -17.09
C LYS A 205 -21.68 0.82 -16.65
N VAL A 206 -21.29 -0.27 -16.04
CA VAL A 206 -19.90 -0.58 -15.71
C VAL A 206 -19.26 -1.32 -16.86
N LYS A 207 -18.06 -0.90 -17.25
CA LYS A 207 -17.28 -1.51 -18.33
C LYS A 207 -16.39 -2.61 -17.78
N ARG A 208 -15.72 -2.36 -16.64
CA ARG A 208 -14.80 -3.28 -15.99
C ARG A 208 -14.72 -2.97 -14.49
N VAL A 209 -14.54 -3.99 -13.69
CA VAL A 209 -14.13 -3.88 -12.29
C VAL A 209 -12.73 -4.46 -12.18
N ASN A 210 -11.81 -3.74 -11.56
CA ASN A 210 -10.44 -4.18 -11.36
C ASN A 210 -10.27 -4.63 -9.90
N HIS A 211 -10.49 -5.92 -9.64
CA HIS A 211 -10.40 -6.49 -8.31
C HIS A 211 -9.89 -7.94 -8.36
N PRO A 212 -8.84 -8.30 -7.58
CA PRO A 212 -8.17 -9.60 -7.70
C PRO A 212 -9.02 -10.82 -7.25
N ALA A 213 -10.14 -10.61 -6.57
CA ALA A 213 -11.09 -11.70 -6.27
C ALA A 213 -11.88 -12.17 -7.50
N LEU A 214 -11.88 -11.42 -8.60
CA LEU A 214 -12.55 -11.82 -9.84
C LEU A 214 -11.75 -12.94 -10.52
N PRO A 215 -12.40 -14.05 -10.97
CA PRO A 215 -11.70 -15.21 -11.53
C PRO A 215 -10.90 -14.93 -12.81
N ASP A 216 -11.24 -13.88 -13.53
CA ASP A 216 -10.57 -13.44 -14.76
C ASP A 216 -9.47 -12.38 -14.51
N HIS A 217 -9.26 -11.98 -13.27
CA HIS A 217 -8.18 -11.05 -12.92
C HIS A 217 -6.82 -11.74 -13.02
N PRO A 218 -5.78 -11.10 -13.60
CA PRO A 218 -4.46 -11.71 -13.75
C PRO A 218 -3.83 -12.17 -12.42
N ASP A 219 -4.10 -11.47 -11.34
CA ASP A 219 -3.54 -11.79 -10.01
C ASP A 219 -4.46 -12.71 -9.17
N HIS A 220 -5.51 -13.30 -9.74
CA HIS A 220 -6.46 -14.10 -8.98
C HIS A 220 -5.80 -15.27 -8.23
N ALA A 221 -4.86 -15.96 -8.86
CA ALA A 221 -4.14 -17.06 -8.23
C ALA A 221 -3.29 -16.60 -7.03
N LEU A 222 -2.67 -15.41 -7.11
CA LEU A 222 -1.94 -14.80 -5.99
C LEU A 222 -2.90 -14.34 -4.88
N TYR A 223 -4.07 -13.84 -5.25
CA TYR A 223 -5.12 -13.48 -4.30
C TYR A 223 -5.55 -14.70 -3.48
N GLU A 224 -5.86 -15.82 -4.10
CA GLU A 224 -6.22 -17.05 -3.39
C GLU A 224 -5.09 -17.56 -2.48
N ARG A 225 -3.82 -17.41 -2.91
CA ARG A 225 -2.66 -17.84 -2.16
C ARG A 225 -2.40 -16.97 -0.92
N TYR A 226 -2.42 -15.65 -1.07
CA TYR A 226 -1.99 -14.72 -0.02
C TYR A 226 -3.11 -14.19 0.85
N PHE A 227 -4.35 -14.19 0.36
CA PHE A 227 -5.49 -13.57 1.01
C PHE A 227 -6.69 -14.51 1.20
N PRO A 228 -6.52 -15.62 1.95
CA PRO A 228 -7.61 -16.59 2.14
C PRO A 228 -8.82 -16.02 2.89
N GLN A 229 -8.63 -14.88 3.58
CA GLN A 229 -9.72 -14.16 4.26
C GLN A 229 -10.30 -13.02 3.40
N GLY A 230 -9.88 -12.92 2.14
CA GLY A 230 -10.21 -11.82 1.25
C GLY A 230 -9.35 -10.58 1.47
N ALA A 231 -9.46 -9.63 0.57
CA ALA A 231 -8.74 -8.36 0.57
C ALA A 231 -9.36 -7.39 -0.43
N GLY A 232 -8.73 -6.23 -0.65
CA GLY A 232 -9.07 -5.33 -1.76
C GLY A 232 -10.30 -4.47 -1.49
N SER A 233 -10.48 -3.95 -0.28
CA SER A 233 -11.54 -2.96 -0.03
C SER A 233 -11.29 -1.60 -0.68
N ILE A 234 -10.13 -1.44 -1.31
CA ILE A 234 -9.78 -0.28 -2.14
C ILE A 234 -9.50 -0.82 -3.54
N PHE A 235 -10.30 -0.43 -4.51
CA PHE A 235 -10.19 -0.94 -5.87
C PHE A 235 -10.72 0.07 -6.89
N THR A 236 -10.53 -0.19 -8.16
CA THR A 236 -11.03 0.65 -9.25
C THR A 236 -12.09 -0.08 -10.08
N PHE A 237 -12.96 0.71 -10.69
CA PHE A 237 -13.85 0.25 -11.74
C PHE A 237 -13.95 1.32 -12.81
N GLU A 238 -14.32 0.95 -14.02
CA GLU A 238 -14.46 1.84 -15.16
C GLU A 238 -15.93 1.97 -15.55
N ILE A 239 -16.45 3.21 -15.58
CA ILE A 239 -17.79 3.54 -16.05
C ILE A 239 -17.77 3.61 -17.58
N LYS A 240 -18.82 3.13 -18.24
CA LYS A 240 -19.01 3.35 -19.68
C LYS A 240 -19.26 4.84 -19.96
N GLY A 241 -18.51 5.39 -20.89
CA GLY A 241 -18.44 6.81 -21.17
C GLY A 241 -17.02 7.33 -20.96
N GLY A 242 -16.85 8.34 -20.17
CA GLY A 242 -15.54 8.94 -19.90
C GLY A 242 -15.53 9.74 -18.62
N THR A 243 -14.73 10.81 -18.62
CA THR A 243 -14.55 11.70 -17.46
C THR A 243 -15.85 12.34 -16.99
N GLU A 244 -16.71 12.78 -17.94
CA GLU A 244 -17.96 13.44 -17.58
C GLU A 244 -18.93 12.50 -16.87
N GLU A 245 -19.02 11.25 -17.33
CA GLU A 245 -19.85 10.23 -16.71
C GLU A 245 -19.31 9.85 -15.32
N ALA A 246 -18.00 9.71 -15.18
CA ALA A 246 -17.36 9.45 -13.89
C ALA A 246 -17.62 10.59 -12.89
N HIS A 247 -17.48 11.85 -13.31
CA HIS A 247 -17.79 12.99 -12.45
C HIS A 247 -19.28 13.04 -12.09
N ARG A 248 -20.17 12.84 -13.06
CA ARG A 248 -21.61 12.82 -12.82
C ARG A 248 -22.00 11.72 -11.84
N PHE A 249 -21.40 10.54 -11.95
CA PHE A 249 -21.57 9.47 -10.97
C PHE A 249 -21.15 9.93 -9.56
N ILE A 250 -19.92 10.45 -9.42
CA ILE A 250 -19.36 10.86 -8.13
C ILE A 250 -20.22 11.98 -7.49
N ASP A 251 -20.63 12.97 -8.26
CA ASP A 251 -21.42 14.11 -7.78
C ASP A 251 -22.83 13.72 -7.31
N ASN A 252 -23.33 12.55 -7.71
CA ASN A 252 -24.64 12.03 -7.30
C ASN A 252 -24.57 11.06 -6.13
N LEU A 253 -23.39 10.67 -5.65
CA LEU A 253 -23.24 9.86 -4.45
C LEU A 253 -23.63 10.67 -3.20
N LYS A 254 -24.24 10.00 -2.21
CA LYS A 254 -24.76 10.60 -0.98
C LYS A 254 -24.06 10.09 0.27
N ILE A 255 -23.57 8.84 0.23
CA ILE A 255 -22.88 8.19 1.33
C ILE A 255 -21.37 8.26 1.13
N PHE A 256 -20.91 7.96 -0.10
CA PHE A 256 -19.50 8.03 -0.42
C PHE A 256 -19.00 9.48 -0.40
N SER A 257 -17.98 9.75 0.39
CA SER A 257 -17.36 11.09 0.44
C SER A 257 -16.27 11.23 -0.65
N LEU A 258 -16.32 12.33 -1.41
CA LEU A 258 -15.24 12.70 -2.34
C LEU A 258 -14.03 13.17 -1.53
N LEU A 259 -13.06 12.32 -1.32
CA LEU A 259 -11.88 12.60 -0.52
C LEU A 259 -10.70 11.74 -0.98
N ALA A 260 -9.56 12.40 -1.23
CA ALA A 260 -8.29 11.73 -1.59
C ALA A 260 -7.64 11.02 -0.38
N ASN A 261 -8.39 10.17 0.31
CA ASN A 261 -7.94 9.27 1.35
C ASN A 261 -8.41 7.85 1.03
N VAL A 262 -8.02 6.87 1.84
CA VAL A 262 -8.40 5.46 1.73
C VAL A 262 -8.42 4.80 3.09
N ALA A 263 -9.05 3.64 3.20
CA ALA A 263 -9.02 2.81 4.41
C ALA A 263 -9.61 3.51 5.65
N ASP A 264 -10.57 4.39 5.43
CA ASP A 264 -11.41 4.98 6.47
C ASP A 264 -12.61 4.07 6.72
N VAL A 265 -13.18 4.10 7.93
CA VAL A 265 -14.44 3.42 8.25
C VAL A 265 -15.61 3.93 7.40
N LYS A 266 -15.48 5.13 6.82
CA LYS A 266 -16.41 5.71 5.85
C LYS A 266 -16.00 5.34 4.45
N SER A 267 -16.99 5.09 3.60
CA SER A 267 -16.79 4.88 2.18
C SER A 267 -16.35 6.15 1.48
N LEU A 268 -15.29 6.05 0.68
CA LEU A 268 -14.68 7.17 -0.04
C LEU A 268 -14.63 6.88 -1.54
N VAL A 269 -14.64 7.95 -2.32
CA VAL A 269 -14.57 7.90 -3.77
C VAL A 269 -13.64 8.99 -4.30
N ILE A 270 -12.90 8.69 -5.38
CA ILE A 270 -12.21 9.69 -6.20
C ILE A 270 -12.24 9.31 -7.67
N HIS A 271 -11.99 10.30 -8.52
CA HIS A 271 -11.61 10.12 -9.92
C HIS A 271 -10.09 10.26 -10.03
N PRO A 272 -9.31 9.17 -10.10
CA PRO A 272 -7.84 9.22 -10.01
C PRO A 272 -7.22 10.13 -11.05
N ALA A 273 -7.69 10.06 -12.31
CA ALA A 273 -7.12 10.83 -13.43
C ALA A 273 -7.14 12.34 -13.23
N SER A 274 -8.15 12.89 -12.54
CA SER A 274 -8.28 14.34 -12.28
C SER A 274 -7.85 14.77 -10.88
N THR A 275 -7.48 13.82 -10.00
CA THR A 275 -7.12 14.09 -8.61
C THR A 275 -5.70 13.60 -8.28
N THR A 276 -5.57 12.40 -7.74
CA THR A 276 -4.30 11.85 -7.23
C THR A 276 -3.27 11.57 -8.32
N HIS A 277 -3.67 11.35 -9.57
CA HIS A 277 -2.80 11.06 -10.71
C HIS A 277 -2.88 12.16 -11.80
N SER A 278 -3.35 13.36 -11.45
CA SER A 278 -3.51 14.47 -12.41
C SER A 278 -2.18 14.98 -12.99
N GLN A 279 -1.07 14.72 -12.32
CA GLN A 279 0.27 15.11 -12.76
C GLN A 279 0.92 14.12 -13.74
N LEU A 280 0.34 12.93 -13.92
CA LEU A 280 0.82 11.94 -14.88
C LEU A 280 0.38 12.30 -16.30
N THR A 281 1.20 11.98 -17.28
CA THR A 281 0.84 12.02 -18.70
C THR A 281 -0.25 10.97 -19.00
N ASP A 282 -0.94 11.14 -20.13
CA ASP A 282 -1.98 10.18 -20.52
C ASP A 282 -1.40 8.77 -20.75
N GLN A 283 -0.18 8.67 -21.28
CA GLN A 283 0.50 7.40 -21.46
C GLN A 283 0.81 6.75 -20.10
N GLU A 284 1.34 7.47 -19.12
CA GLU A 284 1.61 6.94 -17.78
C GLU A 284 0.33 6.53 -17.05
N LYS A 285 -0.79 7.22 -17.30
CA LYS A 285 -2.10 6.81 -16.76
C LYS A 285 -2.57 5.50 -17.40
N GLU A 286 -2.44 5.34 -18.71
CA GLU A 286 -2.79 4.10 -19.40
C GLU A 286 -1.94 2.91 -18.92
N GLU A 287 -0.63 3.10 -18.74
CA GLU A 287 0.28 2.11 -18.20
C GLU A 287 -0.10 1.67 -16.77
N GLN A 288 -0.75 2.55 -16.00
CA GLN A 288 -1.30 2.26 -14.67
C GLN A 288 -2.78 1.88 -14.69
N GLU A 289 -3.35 1.60 -15.87
CA GLU A 289 -4.77 1.26 -16.07
C GLU A 289 -5.75 2.33 -15.55
N ILE A 290 -5.35 3.60 -15.59
CA ILE A 290 -6.18 4.74 -15.18
C ILE A 290 -6.75 5.39 -16.45
N PHE A 291 -7.96 5.00 -16.79
CA PHE A 291 -8.70 5.50 -17.95
C PHE A 291 -9.62 6.69 -17.60
N PRO A 292 -10.13 7.45 -18.58
CA PRO A 292 -11.01 8.58 -18.32
C PRO A 292 -12.27 8.27 -17.51
N GLY A 293 -12.80 7.05 -17.60
CA GLY A 293 -13.96 6.57 -16.83
C GLY A 293 -13.60 5.85 -15.52
N THR A 294 -12.31 5.84 -15.12
CA THR A 294 -11.87 5.11 -13.93
C THR A 294 -12.27 5.83 -12.65
N VAL A 295 -12.95 5.12 -11.77
CA VAL A 295 -13.32 5.56 -10.43
C VAL A 295 -12.65 4.64 -9.41
N ARG A 296 -12.02 5.19 -8.38
CA ARG A 296 -11.52 4.42 -7.23
C ARG A 296 -12.49 4.53 -6.06
N LEU A 297 -12.85 3.39 -5.50
CA LEU A 297 -13.60 3.27 -4.26
C LEU A 297 -12.69 2.83 -3.13
N SER A 298 -12.94 3.33 -1.94
CA SER A 298 -12.46 2.79 -0.66
C SER A 298 -13.71 2.45 0.15
N ILE A 299 -14.03 1.18 0.24
CA ILE A 299 -15.27 0.71 0.84
C ILE A 299 -15.16 0.74 2.35
N GLY A 300 -16.12 1.36 3.02
CA GLY A 300 -16.20 1.51 4.45
C GLY A 300 -16.97 0.38 5.14
N THR A 301 -17.39 0.67 6.37
CA THR A 301 -18.06 -0.30 7.26
C THR A 301 -19.56 -0.08 7.38
N GLU A 302 -20.14 0.79 6.58
CA GLU A 302 -21.58 1.11 6.55
C GLU A 302 -22.40 -0.14 6.21
N HIS A 303 -23.72 -0.04 6.34
CA HIS A 303 -24.60 -1.13 5.94
C HIS A 303 -24.53 -1.36 4.44
N ILE A 304 -24.39 -2.61 4.02
CA ILE A 304 -24.14 -2.93 2.60
C ILE A 304 -25.28 -2.49 1.67
N ASP A 305 -26.53 -2.60 2.12
CA ASP A 305 -27.67 -2.20 1.31
C ASP A 305 -27.65 -0.68 1.05
N ASP A 306 -27.27 0.11 2.05
CA ASP A 306 -27.14 1.56 1.90
C ASP A 306 -26.05 1.90 0.86
N LEU A 307 -24.90 1.17 0.90
CA LEU A 307 -23.81 1.36 -0.08
C LEU A 307 -24.24 1.01 -1.50
N THR A 308 -24.88 -0.14 -1.67
CA THR A 308 -25.34 -0.60 -3.00
C THR A 308 -26.46 0.26 -3.55
N ASP A 309 -27.38 0.73 -2.72
CA ASP A 309 -28.44 1.64 -3.10
C ASP A 309 -27.89 3.02 -3.52
N ASP A 310 -26.88 3.52 -2.82
CA ASP A 310 -26.21 4.77 -3.19
C ASP A 310 -25.47 4.64 -4.52
N LEU A 311 -24.71 3.57 -4.73
CA LEU A 311 -24.06 3.28 -6.01
C LEU A 311 -25.07 3.15 -7.15
N LYS A 312 -26.18 2.43 -6.92
CA LYS A 312 -27.22 2.22 -7.91
C LYS A 312 -27.88 3.52 -8.34
N GLN A 313 -28.34 4.34 -7.38
CA GLN A 313 -28.99 5.60 -7.70
C GLN A 313 -28.04 6.59 -8.42
N ALA A 314 -26.74 6.58 -8.10
CA ALA A 314 -25.74 7.40 -8.78
C ALA A 314 -25.47 6.91 -10.21
N LEU A 315 -25.37 5.59 -10.43
CA LEU A 315 -25.23 4.98 -11.74
C LEU A 315 -26.47 5.23 -12.65
N GLU A 316 -27.66 5.38 -12.09
CA GLU A 316 -28.86 5.73 -12.86
C GLU A 316 -28.78 7.15 -13.50
N LYS A 317 -27.93 8.02 -13.00
CA LYS A 317 -27.73 9.40 -13.48
C LYS A 317 -26.68 9.53 -14.60
N VAL A 318 -25.93 8.49 -14.85
CA VAL A 318 -24.87 8.45 -15.88
C VAL A 318 -25.41 8.17 -17.27
#